data_59c96bf13532e9e8dbadd5f4bc01e345
#
_entry.id   59c96bf13532e9e8dbadd5f4bc01e345
#
_cell.length_a   1.000
_cell.length_b   1.000
_cell.length_c   1.000
_cell.angle_alpha   90.00
_cell.angle_beta   90.00
_cell.angle_gamma   90.00
#
_symmetry.space_group_name_H-M   'P 1'
#
loop_
_entity.id
_entity.type
_entity.pdbx_description
1 polymer ?
#
loop_
_entity_poly.entity_id
_entity_poly.type
_entity_poly.pdbx_seq_one_letter_code
_entity_poly.pdbx_strand_id
1 'polypeptide(L)'
;MNEEINFKNVESSDWADIEAIFQHGIISGNATFEYETGSWENWDQIHCKEARVLAYRKNQTLGWAALKPVSQRNAYRGVVESRIYIAEDYKTQGIGSKLLNELILQSEAAGYWTLEAFIFPENEASIALHKKHNYELIGTRNKIGVTHDGVFRDVMLFERRSGVVGKF
;
A
#
# COMPACT_ATOMS: atom_id res chain seq x y z
N MET A 1 -15.05 -12.11 21.93
CA MET A 1 -14.44 -10.78 22.13
C MET A 1 -13.60 -10.47 20.89
N ASN A 2 -13.93 -9.40 20.17
CA ASN A 2 -13.08 -8.96 19.07
C ASN A 2 -11.79 -8.41 19.68
N GLU A 3 -10.70 -9.17 19.53
CA GLU A 3 -9.39 -8.72 19.99
C GLU A 3 -8.95 -7.51 19.17
N GLU A 4 -8.39 -6.53 19.85
CA GLU A 4 -8.02 -5.24 19.27
C GLU A 4 -6.87 -5.40 18.26
N ILE A 5 -6.99 -4.70 17.14
CA ILE A 5 -5.92 -4.59 16.14
C ILE A 5 -4.99 -3.47 16.61
N ASN A 6 -3.71 -3.78 16.70
CA ASN A 6 -2.67 -2.84 17.06
C ASN A 6 -1.79 -2.51 15.86
N PHE A 7 -1.11 -1.39 15.92
CA PHE A 7 -0.19 -0.92 14.88
C PHE A 7 1.18 -0.63 15.47
N LYS A 8 2.21 -0.89 14.69
CA LYS A 8 3.60 -0.51 15.01
C LYS A 8 4.35 -0.12 13.74
N ASN A 9 5.50 0.53 13.91
CA ASN A 9 6.43 0.74 12.81
C ASN A 9 7.06 -0.60 12.40
N VAL A 10 7.27 -0.74 11.09
CA VAL A 10 7.98 -1.90 10.52
C VAL A 10 9.45 -1.86 10.90
N GLU A 11 9.97 -2.99 11.34
CA GLU A 11 11.37 -3.23 11.64
C GLU A 11 11.92 -4.41 10.81
N SER A 12 13.24 -4.55 10.72
CA SER A 12 13.88 -5.65 9.96
C SER A 12 13.49 -7.03 10.47
N SER A 13 13.20 -7.15 11.76
CA SER A 13 12.69 -8.40 12.38
C SER A 13 11.31 -8.82 11.90
N ASP A 14 10.54 -7.91 11.27
CA ASP A 14 9.21 -8.19 10.73
C ASP A 14 9.27 -8.73 9.29
N TRP A 15 10.45 -8.76 8.67
CA TRP A 15 10.60 -9.07 7.26
C TRP A 15 9.98 -10.41 6.85
N ALA A 16 10.16 -11.46 7.62
CA ALA A 16 9.62 -12.78 7.30
C ALA A 16 8.09 -12.74 7.11
N ASP A 17 7.38 -12.01 7.97
CA ASP A 17 5.93 -11.86 7.88
C ASP A 17 5.52 -10.96 6.70
N ILE A 18 6.25 -9.85 6.51
CA ILE A 18 6.04 -8.94 5.38
C ILE A 18 6.24 -9.66 4.06
N GLU A 19 7.33 -10.40 3.93
CA GLU A 19 7.66 -11.19 2.74
C GLU A 19 6.57 -12.21 2.43
N ALA A 20 6.12 -12.98 3.43
CA ALA A 20 5.07 -13.98 3.27
C ALA A 20 3.75 -13.37 2.78
N ILE A 21 3.34 -12.24 3.37
CA ILE A 21 2.12 -11.51 2.96
C ILE A 21 2.28 -10.96 1.54
N PHE A 22 3.43 -10.39 1.22
CA PHE A 22 3.72 -9.86 -0.12
C PHE A 22 3.75 -10.98 -1.17
N GLN A 23 4.35 -12.12 -0.85
CA GLN A 23 4.37 -13.31 -1.71
C GLN A 23 2.95 -13.80 -2.07
N HIS A 24 2.02 -13.80 -1.11
CA HIS A 24 0.62 -14.12 -1.40
C HIS A 24 -0.02 -13.10 -2.34
N GLY A 25 0.31 -11.83 -2.20
CA GLY A 25 -0.12 -10.77 -3.15
C GLY A 25 0.39 -11.03 -4.57
N ILE A 26 1.66 -11.41 -4.71
CA ILE A 26 2.27 -11.77 -6.00
C ILE A 26 1.56 -12.99 -6.62
N ILE A 27 1.39 -14.06 -5.85
CA ILE A 27 0.74 -15.30 -6.30
C ILE A 27 -0.71 -15.05 -6.75
N SER A 28 -1.42 -14.11 -6.13
CA SER A 28 -2.78 -13.76 -6.53
C SER A 28 -2.88 -13.28 -7.98
N GLY A 29 -1.79 -12.77 -8.55
CA GLY A 29 -1.74 -12.19 -9.89
C GLY A 29 -2.58 -10.91 -10.04
N ASN A 30 -3.10 -10.36 -8.96
CA ASN A 30 -4.05 -9.25 -9.01
C ASN A 30 -3.68 -8.04 -8.12
N ALA A 31 -2.50 -8.07 -7.51
CA ALA A 31 -2.07 -7.04 -6.57
C ALA A 31 -0.87 -6.21 -7.03
N THR A 32 -0.02 -6.76 -7.87
CA THR A 32 1.26 -6.14 -8.24
C THR A 32 1.81 -6.73 -9.55
N PHE A 33 2.66 -5.96 -10.24
CA PHE A 33 3.49 -6.46 -11.34
C PHE A 33 4.76 -7.19 -10.86
N GLU A 34 5.11 -7.05 -9.58
CA GLU A 34 6.27 -7.74 -9.03
C GLU A 34 6.07 -9.26 -9.14
N TYR A 35 7.13 -9.99 -9.40
CA TYR A 35 7.12 -11.45 -9.52
C TYR A 35 7.97 -12.14 -8.43
N GLU A 36 8.70 -11.36 -7.65
CA GLU A 36 9.48 -11.79 -6.49
C GLU A 36 9.44 -10.77 -5.37
N THR A 37 9.66 -11.19 -4.15
CA THR A 37 9.58 -10.31 -2.97
C THR A 37 10.82 -9.45 -2.76
N GLY A 38 11.96 -9.91 -3.28
CA GLY A 38 13.25 -9.27 -3.01
C GLY A 38 13.79 -9.57 -1.61
N SER A 39 14.61 -8.68 -1.09
CA SER A 39 15.17 -8.75 0.27
C SER A 39 14.68 -7.61 1.15
N TRP A 40 14.94 -7.73 2.46
CA TRP A 40 14.69 -6.63 3.40
C TRP A 40 15.39 -5.33 2.97
N GLU A 41 16.65 -5.40 2.58
CA GLU A 41 17.45 -4.25 2.17
C GLU A 41 16.84 -3.55 0.96
N ASN A 42 16.35 -4.33 -0.01
CA ASN A 42 15.65 -3.81 -1.17
C ASN A 42 14.33 -3.15 -0.77
N TRP A 43 13.52 -3.82 0.05
CA TRP A 43 12.26 -3.27 0.56
C TRP A 43 12.49 -1.99 1.37
N ASP A 44 13.49 -1.99 2.24
CA ASP A 44 13.86 -0.84 3.07
C ASP A 44 14.32 0.36 2.25
N GLN A 45 15.03 0.10 1.16
CA GLN A 45 15.56 1.15 0.27
C GLN A 45 14.48 1.84 -0.55
N ILE A 46 13.50 1.08 -1.08
CA ILE A 46 12.48 1.62 -1.99
C ILE A 46 11.33 2.33 -1.29
N HIS A 47 11.10 2.04 -0.01
CA HIS A 47 10.03 2.67 0.76
C HIS A 47 10.54 3.86 1.59
N CYS A 48 9.68 4.87 1.73
CA CYS A 48 9.92 5.98 2.64
C CYS A 48 10.19 5.45 4.06
N LYS A 49 11.02 6.14 4.83
CA LYS A 49 11.31 5.74 6.22
C LYS A 49 10.14 6.04 7.17
N GLU A 50 9.37 7.05 6.82
CA GLU A 50 8.14 7.44 7.52
C GLU A 50 6.95 6.60 7.05
N ALA A 51 5.95 6.48 7.92
CA ALA A 51 4.68 5.81 7.61
C ALA A 51 4.84 4.38 7.08
N ARG A 52 5.56 3.56 7.84
CA ARG A 52 5.70 2.11 7.66
C ARG A 52 4.91 1.40 8.73
N VAL A 53 3.77 0.89 8.39
CA VAL A 53 2.78 0.41 9.35
C VAL A 53 2.63 -1.10 9.26
N LEU A 54 2.80 -1.79 10.37
CA LEU A 54 2.44 -3.18 10.56
C LEU A 54 1.18 -3.27 11.42
N ALA A 55 0.15 -3.94 10.92
CA ALA A 55 -1.03 -4.28 11.70
C ALA A 55 -0.86 -5.67 12.31
N TYR A 56 -1.11 -5.79 13.60
CA TYR A 56 -0.98 -7.07 14.31
C TYR A 56 -2.04 -7.27 15.38
N ARG A 57 -2.25 -8.53 15.75
CA ARG A 57 -3.11 -8.96 16.85
C ARG A 57 -2.39 -10.05 17.62
N LYS A 58 -2.12 -9.81 18.91
CA LYS A 58 -1.21 -10.66 19.69
C LYS A 58 0.15 -10.80 18.96
N ASN A 59 0.54 -12.01 18.59
CA ASN A 59 1.80 -12.31 17.90
C ASN A 59 1.59 -12.61 16.40
N GLN A 60 0.43 -12.23 15.83
CA GLN A 60 0.10 -12.49 14.43
C GLN A 60 0.10 -11.19 13.64
N THR A 61 0.88 -11.15 12.60
CA THR A 61 0.87 -10.07 11.62
C THR A 61 -0.34 -10.22 10.70
N LEU A 62 -1.14 -9.16 10.60
CA LEU A 62 -2.38 -9.14 9.83
C LEU A 62 -2.22 -8.48 8.47
N GLY A 63 -1.25 -7.59 8.34
CA GLY A 63 -0.98 -6.85 7.12
C GLY A 63 0.07 -5.77 7.33
N TRP A 64 0.52 -5.19 6.24
CA TRP A 64 1.46 -4.07 6.25
C TRP A 64 1.08 -3.01 5.22
N ALA A 65 1.50 -1.79 5.47
CA ALA A 65 1.38 -0.68 4.55
C ALA A 65 2.62 0.19 4.62
N ALA A 66 3.01 0.75 3.47
CA ALA A 66 4.16 1.63 3.36
C ALA A 66 3.98 2.60 2.19
N LEU A 67 4.83 3.61 2.15
CA LEU A 67 4.83 4.64 1.12
C LEU A 67 6.08 4.52 0.25
N LYS A 68 5.93 4.77 -1.05
CA LYS A 68 7.03 4.80 -2.02
C LYS A 68 7.03 6.15 -2.75
N PRO A 69 8.18 6.83 -2.90
CA PRO A 69 8.25 8.06 -3.69
C PRO A 69 7.86 7.81 -5.15
N VAL A 70 7.03 8.68 -5.71
CA VAL A 70 6.62 8.59 -7.13
C VAL A 70 7.56 9.35 -8.06
N SER A 71 8.33 10.31 -7.53
CA SER A 71 9.23 11.15 -8.31
C SER A 71 10.43 11.60 -7.48
N GLN A 72 11.58 11.79 -8.16
CA GLN A 72 12.77 12.40 -7.54
C GLN A 72 12.77 13.94 -7.64
N ARG A 73 11.80 14.53 -8.31
CA ARG A 73 11.69 15.99 -8.43
C ARG A 73 11.22 16.59 -7.11
N ASN A 74 11.93 17.60 -6.60
CA ASN A 74 11.59 18.26 -5.34
C ASN A 74 10.16 18.85 -5.32
N ALA A 75 9.62 19.24 -6.47
CA ALA A 75 8.24 19.72 -6.59
C ALA A 75 7.20 18.66 -6.15
N TYR A 76 7.53 17.38 -6.27
CA TYR A 76 6.65 16.24 -5.93
C TYR A 76 7.10 15.50 -4.66
N ARG A 77 7.93 16.11 -3.81
CA ARG A 77 8.46 15.46 -2.59
C ARG A 77 7.40 15.00 -1.59
N GLY A 78 6.21 15.55 -1.66
CA GLY A 78 5.07 15.16 -0.83
C GLY A 78 4.04 14.29 -1.54
N VAL A 79 4.38 13.77 -2.73
CA VAL A 79 3.53 12.85 -3.49
C VAL A 79 4.14 11.46 -3.40
N VAL A 80 3.38 10.50 -2.87
CA VAL A 80 3.85 9.13 -2.64
C VAL A 80 2.80 8.11 -3.02
N GLU A 81 3.25 6.93 -3.45
CA GLU A 81 2.42 5.76 -3.67
C GLU A 81 2.15 5.05 -2.35
N SER A 82 0.89 4.82 -2.04
CA SER A 82 0.48 3.98 -0.91
C SER A 82 0.43 2.51 -1.34
N ARG A 83 1.11 1.65 -0.59
CA ARG A 83 1.13 0.21 -0.78
C ARG A 83 0.53 -0.46 0.45
N ILE A 84 -0.42 -1.37 0.24
CA ILE A 84 -1.11 -2.06 1.32
C ILE A 84 -1.36 -3.52 0.95
N TYR A 85 -1.02 -4.42 1.88
CA TYR A 85 -1.17 -5.86 1.73
C TYR A 85 -1.72 -6.45 3.02
N ILE A 86 -2.76 -7.28 2.90
CA ILE A 86 -3.41 -7.98 4.01
C ILE A 86 -3.13 -9.47 3.89
N ALA A 87 -2.77 -10.10 5.01
CA ALA A 87 -2.58 -11.54 5.07
C ALA A 87 -3.87 -12.27 4.66
N GLU A 88 -3.72 -13.33 3.88
CA GLU A 88 -4.84 -14.01 3.20
C GLU A 88 -5.95 -14.42 4.18
N ASP A 89 -5.57 -15.00 5.32
CA ASP A 89 -6.51 -15.48 6.34
C ASP A 89 -7.32 -14.36 7.04
N TYR A 90 -6.90 -13.11 6.84
CA TYR A 90 -7.51 -11.95 7.51
C TYR A 90 -8.20 -10.98 6.56
N LYS A 91 -8.29 -11.31 5.28
CA LYS A 91 -9.06 -10.53 4.31
C LYS A 91 -10.54 -10.48 4.70
N THR A 92 -11.25 -9.47 4.24
CA THR A 92 -12.69 -9.25 4.49
C THR A 92 -13.09 -9.00 5.96
N GLN A 93 -12.13 -8.83 6.88
CA GLN A 93 -12.38 -8.57 8.29
C GLN A 93 -12.25 -7.07 8.68
N GLY A 94 -12.22 -6.18 7.70
CA GLY A 94 -12.09 -4.73 7.93
C GLY A 94 -10.68 -4.25 8.28
N ILE A 95 -9.69 -5.15 8.28
CA ILE A 95 -8.29 -4.82 8.63
C ILE A 95 -7.71 -3.82 7.65
N GLY A 96 -7.94 -4.02 6.35
CA GLY A 96 -7.45 -3.11 5.31
C GLY A 96 -7.91 -1.68 5.52
N SER A 97 -9.17 -1.47 5.93
CA SER A 97 -9.70 -0.14 6.21
C SER A 97 -9.01 0.53 7.40
N LYS A 98 -8.75 -0.21 8.46
CA LYS A 98 -8.04 0.31 9.65
C LYS A 98 -6.58 0.61 9.34
N LEU A 99 -5.91 -0.30 8.62
CA LEU A 99 -4.52 -0.14 8.24
C LEU A 99 -4.31 1.03 7.26
N LEU A 100 -5.19 1.18 6.27
CA LEU A 100 -5.12 2.31 5.34
C LEU A 100 -5.39 3.64 6.05
N ASN A 101 -6.34 3.67 7.00
CA ASN A 101 -6.56 4.86 7.81
C ASN A 101 -5.32 5.24 8.62
N GLU A 102 -4.66 4.27 9.26
CA GLU A 102 -3.42 4.51 10.00
C GLU A 102 -2.30 5.03 9.10
N LEU A 103 -2.14 4.44 7.91
CA LEU A 103 -1.18 4.92 6.91
C LEU A 103 -1.45 6.37 6.51
N ILE A 104 -2.70 6.74 6.29
CA ILE A 104 -3.10 8.11 5.95
C ILE A 104 -2.72 9.08 7.08
N LEU A 105 -3.04 8.76 8.33
CA LEU A 105 -2.70 9.60 9.48
C LEU A 105 -1.18 9.81 9.60
N GLN A 106 -0.40 8.74 9.47
CA GLN A 106 1.06 8.82 9.53
C GLN A 106 1.65 9.56 8.33
N SER A 107 1.08 9.41 7.14
CA SER A 107 1.52 10.13 5.94
C SER A 107 1.32 11.64 6.09
N GLU A 108 0.20 12.07 6.62
CA GLU A 108 -0.10 13.47 6.89
C GLU A 108 0.82 14.04 7.99
N ALA A 109 1.07 13.27 9.05
CA ALA A 109 2.02 13.65 10.11
C ALA A 109 3.46 13.81 9.57
N ALA A 110 3.84 13.02 8.57
CA ALA A 110 5.13 13.11 7.88
C ALA A 110 5.20 14.22 6.83
N GLY A 111 4.10 14.92 6.56
CA GLY A 111 4.06 16.05 5.63
C GLY A 111 3.77 15.68 4.17
N TYR A 112 3.34 14.46 3.88
CA TYR A 112 2.91 14.06 2.54
C TYR A 112 1.51 14.63 2.25
N TRP A 113 1.35 15.26 1.08
CA TRP A 113 0.09 15.92 0.72
C TRP A 113 -0.76 15.15 -0.29
N THR A 114 -0.17 14.19 -1.02
CA THR A 114 -0.89 13.35 -1.98
C THR A 114 -0.46 11.91 -1.87
N LEU A 115 -1.44 11.02 -1.75
CA LEU A 115 -1.27 9.58 -1.86
C LEU A 115 -1.81 9.10 -3.19
N GLU A 116 -0.99 8.40 -3.97
CA GLU A 116 -1.41 7.69 -5.16
C GLU A 116 -1.58 6.19 -4.86
N ALA A 117 -2.46 5.53 -5.59
CA ALA A 117 -2.59 4.08 -5.58
C ALA A 117 -2.76 3.57 -7.01
N PHE A 118 -1.95 2.58 -7.38
CA PHE A 118 -1.99 1.93 -8.69
C PHE A 118 -2.68 0.58 -8.54
N ILE A 119 -3.86 0.44 -9.13
CA ILE A 119 -4.75 -0.70 -8.87
C ILE A 119 -5.15 -1.34 -10.19
N PHE A 120 -5.04 -2.67 -10.30
CA PHE A 120 -5.57 -3.39 -11.44
C PHE A 120 -7.11 -3.26 -11.46
N PRO A 121 -7.73 -3.04 -12.63
CA PRO A 121 -9.19 -2.90 -12.73
C PRO A 121 -9.96 -4.11 -12.16
N GLU A 122 -9.36 -5.28 -12.17
CA GLU A 122 -9.95 -6.53 -11.67
C GLU A 122 -9.86 -6.66 -10.13
N ASN A 123 -9.08 -5.81 -9.47
CA ASN A 123 -8.96 -5.80 -8.01
C ASN A 123 -10.06 -4.95 -7.36
N GLU A 124 -11.29 -5.43 -7.44
CA GLU A 124 -12.49 -4.73 -6.95
C GLU A 124 -12.41 -4.41 -5.45
N ALA A 125 -11.84 -5.32 -4.66
CA ALA A 125 -11.67 -5.13 -3.21
C ALA A 125 -10.77 -3.93 -2.89
N SER A 126 -9.65 -3.79 -3.60
CA SER A 126 -8.74 -2.65 -3.45
C SER A 126 -9.38 -1.35 -3.91
N ILE A 127 -10.11 -1.38 -5.04
CA ILE A 127 -10.85 -0.21 -5.54
C ILE A 127 -11.86 0.29 -4.50
N ALA A 128 -12.66 -0.62 -3.95
CA ALA A 128 -13.66 -0.30 -2.93
C ALA A 128 -13.01 0.26 -1.65
N LEU A 129 -11.91 -0.36 -1.20
CA LEU A 129 -11.13 0.09 -0.04
C LEU A 129 -10.63 1.54 -0.21
N HIS A 130 -9.99 1.84 -1.33
CA HIS A 130 -9.42 3.16 -1.58
C HIS A 130 -10.51 4.22 -1.73
N LYS A 131 -11.59 3.93 -2.47
CA LYS A 131 -12.75 4.85 -2.59
C LYS A 131 -13.35 5.18 -1.22
N LYS A 132 -13.48 4.20 -0.33
CA LYS A 132 -13.99 4.40 1.04
C LYS A 132 -13.12 5.38 1.83
N HIS A 133 -11.84 5.48 1.52
CA HIS A 133 -10.87 6.38 2.16
C HIS A 133 -10.58 7.64 1.34
N ASN A 134 -11.56 8.08 0.52
CA ASN A 134 -11.53 9.31 -0.27
C ASN A 134 -10.42 9.37 -1.34
N TYR A 135 -10.02 8.22 -1.87
CA TYR A 135 -9.26 8.19 -3.11
C TYR A 135 -10.22 8.34 -4.29
N GLU A 136 -9.87 9.17 -5.23
CA GLU A 136 -10.62 9.43 -6.45
C GLU A 136 -9.91 8.83 -7.66
N LEU A 137 -10.66 8.30 -8.62
CA LEU A 137 -10.09 7.80 -9.87
C LEU A 137 -9.63 8.98 -10.74
N ILE A 138 -8.35 9.04 -11.01
CA ILE A 138 -7.76 10.03 -11.93
C ILE A 138 -7.89 9.57 -13.38
N GLY A 139 -7.69 8.27 -13.62
CA GLY A 139 -7.83 7.68 -14.94
C GLY A 139 -7.31 6.25 -14.99
N THR A 140 -7.52 5.61 -16.14
CA THR A 140 -6.99 4.27 -16.43
C THR A 140 -5.89 4.38 -17.46
N ARG A 141 -4.72 3.85 -17.12
CA ARG A 141 -3.56 3.77 -18.01
C ARG A 141 -3.62 2.46 -18.78
N ASN A 142 -3.97 2.57 -20.05
CA ASN A 142 -4.21 1.41 -20.90
C ASN A 142 -2.90 0.66 -21.21
N LYS A 143 -2.84 -0.63 -20.86
CA LYS A 143 -1.73 -1.56 -21.13
C LYS A 143 -0.35 -1.00 -20.73
N ILE A 144 -0.31 -0.32 -19.59
CA ILE A 144 0.88 0.43 -19.15
C ILE A 144 2.01 -0.48 -18.66
N GLY A 145 1.70 -1.67 -18.17
CA GLY A 145 2.67 -2.61 -17.64
C GLY A 145 2.49 -4.01 -18.20
N VAL A 146 3.55 -4.79 -18.14
CA VAL A 146 3.59 -6.18 -18.60
C VAL A 146 3.91 -7.09 -17.41
N THR A 147 3.14 -8.17 -17.26
CA THR A 147 3.38 -9.21 -16.26
C THR A 147 4.58 -10.07 -16.65
N HIS A 148 5.10 -10.85 -15.70
CA HIS A 148 6.24 -11.74 -15.94
C HIS A 148 6.00 -12.75 -17.09
N ASP A 149 4.76 -13.18 -17.29
CA ASP A 149 4.33 -14.08 -18.36
C ASP A 149 3.98 -13.35 -19.68
N GLY A 150 4.27 -12.05 -19.77
CA GLY A 150 4.16 -11.28 -21.02
C GLY A 150 2.77 -10.69 -21.29
N VAL A 151 1.87 -10.68 -20.34
CA VAL A 151 0.53 -10.11 -20.49
C VAL A 151 0.54 -8.62 -20.16
N PHE A 152 0.13 -7.78 -21.13
CA PHE A 152 -0.05 -6.35 -20.87
C PHE A 152 -1.36 -6.09 -20.09
N ARG A 153 -1.27 -5.25 -19.05
CA ARG A 153 -2.41 -4.92 -18.21
C ARG A 153 -2.62 -3.42 -18.06
N ASP A 154 -3.88 -3.08 -17.92
CA ASP A 154 -4.30 -1.73 -17.55
C ASP A 154 -4.05 -1.49 -16.06
N VAL A 155 -3.81 -0.23 -15.69
CA VAL A 155 -3.69 0.21 -14.29
C VAL A 155 -4.57 1.42 -14.08
N MET A 156 -5.44 1.36 -13.08
CA MET A 156 -6.20 2.51 -12.59
C MET A 156 -5.34 3.31 -11.62
N LEU A 157 -5.21 4.60 -11.86
CA LEU A 157 -4.56 5.55 -10.96
C LEU A 157 -5.63 6.19 -10.07
N PHE A 158 -5.53 5.96 -8.79
CA PHE A 158 -6.31 6.65 -7.76
C PHE A 158 -5.43 7.64 -7.01
N GLU A 159 -6.02 8.74 -6.56
CA GLU A 159 -5.32 9.77 -5.82
C GLU A 159 -6.16 10.26 -4.65
N ARG A 160 -5.51 10.46 -3.50
CA ARG A 160 -6.08 11.10 -2.33
C ARG A 160 -5.30 12.35 -1.99
N ARG A 161 -5.95 13.51 -2.05
CA ARG A 161 -5.36 14.78 -1.63
C ARG A 161 -5.63 15.03 -0.15
N SER A 162 -4.58 15.30 0.63
CA SER A 162 -4.73 15.62 2.05
C SER A 162 -5.55 16.89 2.26
N GLY A 163 -6.44 16.84 3.24
CA GLY A 163 -7.19 18.00 3.72
C GLY A 163 -6.45 18.82 4.79
N VAL A 164 -5.27 18.35 5.26
CA VAL A 164 -4.51 18.98 6.35
C VAL A 164 -3.13 19.45 5.94
N VAL A 165 -2.49 18.79 4.98
CA VAL A 165 -1.14 19.10 4.49
C VAL A 165 -1.20 19.79 3.14
N GLY A 166 -0.35 20.82 2.94
CA GLY A 166 -0.20 21.51 1.64
C GLY A 166 -1.48 22.18 1.15
N LYS A 167 -2.12 22.95 1.99
CA LYS A 167 -3.40 23.65 1.70
C LYS A 167 -3.27 24.92 0.85
N PHE A 168 -2.07 25.31 0.47
CA PHE A 168 -1.80 26.61 -0.18
C PHE A 168 -1.40 26.43 -1.63
#